data_2a2ab4dd9b6457c4c41226e25d6a3057
#
_entry.id   2a2ab4dd9b6457c4c41226e25d6a3057
#
_cell.length_a   1.000
_cell.length_b   1.000
_cell.length_c   1.000
_cell.angle_alpha   90.00
_cell.angle_beta   90.00
_cell.angle_gamma   90.00
#
_symmetry.space_group_name_H-M   'P 1'
#
loop_
_entity.id
_entity.type
_entity.pdbx_description
1 polymer ?
#
loop_
_entity_poly.entity_id
_entity_poly.type
_entity_poly.pdbx_seq_one_letter_code
_entity_poly.pdbx_strand_id
1 'polypeptide(L)'
;MINIRYGLFETNSSSVHSMTLLTQDEYEKWESGNYYIDLYEGKILTKGDVETIVSEYINHWGLEYPTDREEFDEILYNKDIYSPESYEEYTEGFETFDYKYNKDGHIIYAVGYYGRDG
;
A
#
# COMPACT_ATOMS: atom_id res chain seq x y z
N MET A 1 -5.79 -11.28 -5.53
CA MET A 1 -4.65 -10.77 -4.75
C MET A 1 -4.39 -11.68 -3.57
N ILE A 2 -3.13 -11.91 -3.29
CA ILE A 2 -2.71 -12.73 -2.16
C ILE A 2 -2.03 -11.82 -1.17
N ASN A 3 -2.42 -11.93 0.08
CA ASN A 3 -1.84 -11.12 1.12
C ASN A 3 -0.98 -11.99 2.04
N ILE A 4 0.29 -11.64 2.13
CA ILE A 4 1.23 -12.35 3.00
C ILE A 4 1.85 -11.30 3.92
N ARG A 5 1.72 -11.51 5.22
CA ARG A 5 2.17 -10.52 6.19
C ARG A 5 3.43 -10.93 6.92
N TYR A 6 3.94 -12.08 6.60
CA TYR A 6 5.10 -12.65 7.27
C TYR A 6 5.61 -13.77 6.41
N GLY A 7 6.36 -14.64 6.97
CA GLY A 7 6.74 -15.87 6.31
C GLY A 7 8.01 -15.72 5.51
N LEU A 8 7.90 -15.70 4.21
CA LEU A 8 9.08 -15.72 3.36
C LEU A 8 10.07 -14.62 3.67
N PHE A 9 9.57 -13.49 4.09
CA PHE A 9 10.41 -12.32 4.34
C PHE A 9 10.56 -12.03 5.80
N GLU A 10 9.98 -12.83 6.64
CA GLU A 10 10.11 -12.60 8.05
C GLU A 10 11.53 -12.90 8.48
N THR A 11 12.08 -11.95 9.19
CA THR A 11 13.32 -12.18 9.88
C THR A 11 12.94 -12.31 11.33
N ASN A 12 13.82 -12.69 12.15
CA ASN A 12 13.54 -12.79 13.57
C ASN A 12 13.61 -11.43 14.26
N SER A 13 13.55 -10.38 13.51
CA SER A 13 13.66 -9.07 14.11
C SER A 13 12.30 -8.58 14.59
N SER A 14 12.32 -7.52 15.33
CA SER A 14 11.11 -6.88 15.79
C SER A 14 10.57 -5.88 14.79
N SER A 15 11.18 -5.76 13.63
CA SER A 15 10.77 -4.81 12.62
C SER A 15 9.39 -5.12 12.11
N VAL A 16 8.60 -4.09 11.93
CA VAL A 16 7.30 -4.21 11.31
C VAL A 16 7.48 -4.13 9.80
N HIS A 17 6.83 -5.01 9.10
CA HIS A 17 6.85 -4.95 7.65
C HIS A 17 5.49 -5.38 7.12
N SER A 18 5.18 -4.91 5.94
CA SER A 18 3.95 -5.25 5.23
C SER A 18 4.32 -5.64 3.82
N MET A 19 3.67 -6.67 3.32
CA MET A 19 3.90 -7.10 1.96
C MET A 19 2.59 -7.61 1.38
N THR A 20 2.38 -7.30 0.11
CA THR A 20 1.21 -7.74 -0.62
C THR A 20 1.66 -8.34 -1.95
N LEU A 21 1.03 -9.41 -2.32
CA LEU A 21 1.27 -10.03 -3.62
C LEU A 21 0.17 -9.64 -4.58
N LEU A 22 0.55 -9.16 -5.74
CA LEU A 22 -0.37 -8.72 -6.77
C LEU A 22 -0.20 -9.55 -8.02
N THR A 23 -1.29 -9.78 -8.73
CA THR A 23 -1.18 -10.30 -10.08
C THR A 23 -0.60 -9.23 -10.98
N GLN A 24 -0.17 -9.61 -12.17
CA GLN A 24 0.35 -8.64 -13.12
C GLN A 24 -0.68 -7.57 -13.44
N ASP A 25 -1.92 -7.98 -13.63
CA ASP A 25 -2.99 -7.02 -13.93
C ASP A 25 -3.20 -6.01 -12.81
N GLU A 26 -3.22 -6.49 -11.58
CA GLU A 26 -3.37 -5.61 -10.42
C GLU A 26 -2.21 -4.64 -10.29
N TYR A 27 -1.00 -5.14 -10.50
CA TYR A 27 0.18 -4.30 -10.40
C TYR A 27 0.17 -3.21 -11.46
N GLU A 28 -0.20 -3.56 -12.69
CA GLU A 28 -0.27 -2.60 -13.78
C GLU A 28 -1.35 -1.54 -13.51
N LYS A 29 -2.46 -1.95 -12.95
CA LYS A 29 -3.49 -0.99 -12.55
C LYS A 29 -2.96 -0.01 -11.52
N TRP A 30 -2.26 -0.50 -10.53
CA TRP A 30 -1.69 0.36 -9.51
C TRP A 30 -0.65 1.31 -10.11
N GLU A 31 0.24 0.79 -10.94
CA GLU A 31 1.28 1.60 -11.55
C GLU A 31 0.73 2.68 -12.49
N SER A 32 -0.46 2.49 -13.00
CA SER A 32 -1.07 3.48 -13.87
C SER A 32 -1.35 4.80 -13.14
N GLY A 33 -1.39 4.77 -11.82
CA GLY A 33 -1.65 5.95 -11.02
C GLY A 33 -3.11 6.20 -10.72
N ASN A 34 -3.99 5.36 -11.24
CA ASN A 34 -5.43 5.53 -11.05
C ASN A 34 -5.99 4.67 -9.92
N TYR A 35 -5.14 3.86 -9.30
CA TYR A 35 -5.55 2.97 -8.23
C TYR A 35 -4.59 3.11 -7.06
N TYR A 36 -5.05 2.64 -5.91
CA TYR A 36 -4.27 2.66 -4.68
C TYR A 36 -4.05 1.24 -4.20
N ILE A 37 -3.00 1.02 -3.44
CA ILE A 37 -2.74 -0.28 -2.84
C ILE A 37 -2.94 -0.17 -1.34
N ASP A 38 -3.67 -1.11 -0.77
CA ASP A 38 -3.84 -1.23 0.67
C ASP A 38 -2.94 -2.36 1.13
N LEU A 39 -1.82 -2.01 1.72
CA LEU A 39 -0.85 -3.01 2.16
C LEU A 39 -1.32 -3.77 3.39
N TYR A 40 -2.16 -3.15 4.19
CA TYR A 40 -2.68 -3.81 5.37
C TYR A 40 -3.68 -4.90 5.01
N GLU A 41 -4.64 -4.57 4.16
CA GLU A 41 -5.67 -5.52 3.74
C GLU A 41 -5.23 -6.38 2.56
N GLY A 42 -4.22 -5.94 1.84
CA GLY A 42 -3.71 -6.68 0.71
C GLY A 42 -4.58 -6.61 -0.53
N LYS A 43 -5.01 -5.42 -0.89
CA LYS A 43 -5.89 -5.28 -2.07
C LYS A 43 -5.66 -3.96 -2.78
N ILE A 44 -6.17 -3.91 -4.00
CA ILE A 44 -6.15 -2.70 -4.82
C ILE A 44 -7.47 -1.98 -4.61
N LEU A 45 -7.39 -0.67 -4.48
CA LEU A 45 -8.55 0.18 -4.25
C LEU A 45 -8.72 1.16 -5.41
N THR A 46 -9.96 1.44 -5.74
CA THR A 46 -10.27 2.47 -6.73
C THR A 46 -10.21 3.85 -6.07
N LYS A 47 -10.24 4.88 -6.90
CA LYS A 47 -10.28 6.24 -6.39
C LYS A 47 -11.53 6.47 -5.54
N GLY A 48 -12.66 5.93 -5.97
CA GLY A 48 -13.90 6.04 -5.19
C GLY A 48 -13.79 5.38 -3.83
N ASP A 49 -13.11 4.24 -3.77
CA ASP A 49 -12.91 3.54 -2.50
C ASP A 49 -12.13 4.40 -1.53
N VAL A 50 -11.03 5.01 -1.99
CA VAL A 50 -10.21 5.81 -1.07
C VAL A 50 -10.90 7.12 -0.69
N GLU A 51 -11.72 7.66 -1.57
CA GLU A 51 -12.50 8.85 -1.22
C GLU A 51 -13.47 8.54 -0.09
N THR A 52 -14.09 7.38 -0.14
CA THR A 52 -14.98 6.94 0.94
C THR A 52 -14.21 6.76 2.24
N ILE A 53 -13.03 6.14 2.18
CA ILE A 53 -12.20 5.93 3.35
C ILE A 53 -11.81 7.27 3.99
N VAL A 54 -11.40 8.22 3.18
CA VAL A 54 -11.03 9.54 3.68
C VAL A 54 -12.24 10.25 4.28
N SER A 55 -13.39 10.16 3.64
CA SER A 55 -14.62 10.77 4.17
C SER A 55 -14.99 10.20 5.53
N GLU A 56 -14.87 8.90 5.69
CA GLU A 56 -15.16 8.28 6.97
C GLU A 56 -14.17 8.70 8.05
N TYR A 57 -12.91 8.83 7.68
CA TYR A 57 -11.88 9.26 8.61
C TYR A 57 -12.15 10.68 9.12
N ILE A 58 -12.40 11.61 8.20
CA ILE A 58 -12.63 13.00 8.61
C ILE A 58 -13.92 13.15 9.39
N ASN A 59 -14.93 12.38 9.07
CA ASN A 59 -16.18 12.38 9.83
C ASN A 59 -15.96 11.90 11.27
N HIS A 60 -15.19 10.83 11.40
CA HIS A 60 -14.92 10.26 12.71
C HIS A 60 -14.17 11.25 13.61
N TRP A 61 -13.24 11.98 13.04
CA TRP A 61 -12.39 12.89 13.80
C TRP A 61 -12.86 14.34 13.77
N GLY A 62 -13.96 14.63 13.09
CA GLY A 62 -14.47 15.99 13.02
C GLY A 62 -13.58 16.95 12.27
N LEU A 63 -12.89 16.46 11.24
CA LEU A 63 -11.96 17.26 10.47
C LEU A 63 -12.61 17.78 9.20
N GLU A 64 -11.95 18.73 8.55
CA GLU A 64 -12.37 19.20 7.25
C GLU A 64 -11.80 18.29 6.17
N TYR A 65 -12.51 18.18 5.06
CA TYR A 65 -12.04 17.39 3.93
C TYR A 65 -10.75 18.01 3.39
N PRO A 66 -9.74 17.19 3.08
CA PRO A 66 -8.47 17.72 2.58
C PRO A 66 -8.64 18.54 1.32
N THR A 67 -7.91 19.64 1.24
CA THR A 67 -7.99 20.52 0.09
C THR A 67 -6.87 20.27 -0.91
N ASP A 68 -5.83 19.55 -0.52
CA ASP A 68 -4.75 19.23 -1.44
C ASP A 68 -4.40 17.75 -1.35
N ARG A 69 -3.61 17.32 -2.31
CA ARG A 69 -3.25 15.93 -2.44
C ARG A 69 -2.37 15.43 -1.31
N GLU A 70 -1.52 16.30 -0.80
CA GLU A 70 -0.60 15.93 0.27
C GLU A 70 -1.35 15.55 1.53
N GLU A 71 -2.34 16.35 1.91
CA GLU A 71 -3.17 16.03 3.07
C GLU A 71 -3.98 14.76 2.85
N PHE A 72 -4.49 14.57 1.64
CA PHE A 72 -5.26 13.40 1.28
C PHE A 72 -4.38 12.14 1.43
N ASP A 73 -3.19 12.19 0.88
CA ASP A 73 -2.27 11.05 0.93
C ASP A 73 -1.78 10.78 2.35
N GLU A 74 -1.65 11.81 3.17
CA GLU A 74 -1.25 11.63 4.56
C GLU A 74 -2.29 10.85 5.36
N ILE A 75 -3.56 11.13 5.13
CA ILE A 75 -4.63 10.37 5.76
C ILE A 75 -4.57 8.90 5.34
N LEU A 76 -4.35 8.66 4.06
CA LEU A 76 -4.24 7.30 3.55
C LEU A 76 -3.00 6.59 4.07
N TYR A 77 -1.91 7.32 4.22
CA TYR A 77 -0.68 6.78 4.78
C TYR A 77 -0.91 6.20 6.18
N ASN A 78 -1.72 6.88 6.98
CA ASN A 78 -2.03 6.38 8.32
C ASN A 78 -2.78 5.05 8.29
N LYS A 79 -3.34 4.70 7.16
CA LYS A 79 -4.05 3.44 6.97
C LYS A 79 -3.28 2.45 6.10
N ASP A 80 -2.03 2.77 5.82
CA ASP A 80 -1.14 1.94 4.99
C ASP A 80 -1.66 1.79 3.56
N ILE A 81 -2.24 2.85 3.03
CA ILE A 81 -2.78 2.90 1.67
C ILE A 81 -1.97 3.89 0.85
N TYR A 82 -1.55 3.49 -0.34
CA TYR A 82 -0.63 4.28 -1.16
C TYR A 82 -1.00 4.29 -2.63
N SER A 83 -0.83 5.45 -3.25
CA SER A 83 -0.65 5.52 -4.70
C SER A 83 0.81 5.20 -4.99
N PRO A 84 1.21 4.99 -6.25
CA PRO A 84 2.63 4.79 -6.55
C PRO A 84 3.50 5.94 -6.08
N GLU A 85 3.03 7.16 -6.25
CA GLU A 85 3.78 8.34 -5.82
C GLU A 85 3.92 8.40 -4.31
N SER A 86 2.83 8.22 -3.58
CA SER A 86 2.90 8.29 -2.13
C SER A 86 3.67 7.11 -1.55
N TYR A 87 3.60 5.95 -2.18
CA TYR A 87 4.39 4.81 -1.76
C TYR A 87 5.87 5.14 -1.78
N GLU A 88 6.33 5.72 -2.88
CA GLU A 88 7.73 6.10 -3.02
C GLU A 88 8.11 7.16 -1.99
N GLU A 89 7.26 8.15 -1.82
CA GLU A 89 7.52 9.25 -0.90
C GLU A 89 7.56 8.80 0.56
N TYR A 90 6.57 8.04 0.99
CA TYR A 90 6.45 7.68 2.40
C TYR A 90 7.29 6.48 2.79
N THR A 91 7.83 5.75 1.83
CA THR A 91 8.75 4.66 2.12
C THR A 91 10.20 5.06 1.91
N GLU A 92 10.45 6.30 1.59
CA GLU A 92 11.82 6.79 1.46
C GLU A 92 12.55 6.58 2.78
N GLY A 93 13.69 5.96 2.72
CA GLY A 93 14.45 5.64 3.92
C GLY A 93 14.12 4.28 4.51
N PHE A 94 13.08 3.64 4.03
CA PHE A 94 12.78 2.27 4.44
C PHE A 94 13.29 1.32 3.36
N GLU A 95 13.57 0.10 3.77
CA GLU A 95 13.92 -0.92 2.81
C GLU A 95 12.63 -1.44 2.18
N THR A 96 12.54 -1.34 0.86
CA THR A 96 11.37 -1.82 0.16
C THR A 96 11.70 -3.12 -0.55
N PHE A 97 10.69 -3.90 -0.86
CA PHE A 97 10.85 -5.06 -1.71
C PHE A 97 9.76 -5.03 -2.77
N ASP A 98 10.21 -4.86 -3.99
CA ASP A 98 9.34 -4.86 -5.16
C ASP A 98 9.89 -5.93 -6.08
N TYR A 99 9.38 -7.14 -5.95
CA TYR A 99 9.89 -8.28 -6.68
C TYR A 99 8.88 -8.80 -7.66
N LYS A 100 9.40 -9.29 -8.76
CA LYS A 100 8.59 -9.93 -9.78
C LYS A 100 8.95 -11.41 -9.79
N TYR A 101 7.96 -12.25 -9.58
CA TYR A 101 8.14 -13.69 -9.63
C TYR A 101 7.45 -14.25 -10.85
N ASN A 102 8.03 -15.28 -11.43
CA ASN A 102 7.38 -16.03 -12.48
C ASN A 102 7.31 -17.46 -11.98
N LYS A 103 6.11 -17.87 -11.58
CA LYS A 103 5.89 -19.20 -11.06
C LYS A 103 4.80 -19.89 -11.86
N ASP A 104 5.12 -21.03 -12.44
CA ASP A 104 4.15 -21.83 -13.22
C ASP A 104 3.46 -21.04 -14.31
N GLY A 105 4.20 -20.13 -14.93
CA GLY A 105 3.66 -19.29 -15.99
C GLY A 105 2.85 -18.10 -15.51
N HIS A 106 2.75 -17.92 -14.22
CA HIS A 106 2.05 -16.77 -13.65
C HIS A 106 3.05 -15.75 -13.14
N ILE A 107 2.78 -14.49 -13.42
CA ILE A 107 3.63 -13.40 -12.94
C ILE A 107 2.97 -12.80 -11.70
N ILE A 108 3.73 -12.76 -10.63
CA ILE A 108 3.28 -12.22 -9.35
C ILE A 108 4.25 -11.14 -8.93
N TYR A 109 3.74 -10.03 -8.47
CA TYR A 109 4.54 -8.93 -7.97
C TYR A 109 4.38 -8.83 -6.46
N ALA A 110 5.50 -8.71 -5.76
CA ALA A 110 5.48 -8.47 -4.33
C ALA A 110 5.81 -7.01 -4.11
N VAL A 111 4.99 -6.33 -3.34
CA VAL A 111 5.16 -4.91 -3.03
C VAL A 111 5.08 -4.73 -1.53
N GLY A 112 5.99 -3.98 -0.96
CA GLY A 112 5.97 -3.76 0.47
C GLY A 112 7.24 -3.11 0.98
N TYR A 113 7.36 -3.04 2.30
CA TYR A 113 8.51 -2.41 2.92
C TYR A 113 8.80 -2.99 4.29
N TYR A 114 10.03 -2.77 4.74
CA TYR A 114 10.48 -3.14 6.08
C TYR A 114 10.80 -1.90 6.89
N GLY A 115 11.10 -2.16 8.14
CA GLY A 115 11.84 -1.21 8.93
C GLY A 115 11.01 -0.15 9.61
N ARG A 116 9.74 -0.28 9.50
CA ARG A 116 8.88 0.58 10.22
C ARG A 116 8.75 0.03 11.62
N ASP A 117 9.49 0.53 12.51
CA ASP A 117 9.38 0.07 13.86
C ASP A 117 8.13 0.57 14.49
N GLY A 118 7.43 -0.33 15.03
CA GLY A 118 6.28 0.09 15.76
C GLY A 118 6.63 0.93 16.95
#